data_6fde84dcc54f3bb4c4dfab24e7440b31
#
_entry.id   6fde84dcc54f3bb4c4dfab24e7440b31
#
_cell.length_a   1.000
_cell.length_b   1.000
_cell.length_c   1.000
_cell.angle_alpha   90.00
_cell.angle_beta   90.00
_cell.angle_gamma   90.00
#
_symmetry.space_group_name_H-M   'P 1'
#
loop_
_entity.id
_entity.type
_entity.pdbx_description
1 polymer ?
#
loop_
_entity_poly.entity_id
_entity_poly.type
_entity_poly.pdbx_seq_one_letter_code
_entity_poly.pdbx_strand_id
1 'polypeptide(L)'
;MSLKNWDNKTWLSSKKYIQSFNNFLLKQKKLNRNSQILDIGCGRGKIIGSLSSKLKLINKPIGIDLVNHKDKDKRINFKKTDALSFFLTNKKEFDLILVKQTIHLLKISEIKTLLIKMKKSLRPEGKILIFTLNPYKNEIPCFTLMRSELLKSLNRDKKILRFISKFDQKRIIKYLSYKVEISKKKYVDMISRKFISILLDLNKEQIVTG
;
A
#
# COMPACT_ATOMS: atom_id res chain seq x y z
N MET A 1 -2.37 -18.80 -2.96
CA MET A 1 -1.08 -18.65 -2.26
C MET A 1 -1.19 -17.67 -1.12
N SER A 2 -0.48 -17.91 0.00
CA SER A 2 -0.54 -17.04 1.18
C SER A 2 0.42 -15.84 1.01
N LEU A 3 -0.10 -14.62 1.06
CA LEU A 3 0.68 -13.37 1.08
C LEU A 3 1.42 -13.13 2.41
N LYS A 4 1.49 -14.15 3.29
CA LYS A 4 2.18 -14.03 4.58
C LYS A 4 3.66 -13.75 4.40
N ASN A 5 4.15 -12.72 5.06
CA ASN A 5 5.59 -12.37 5.18
C ASN A 5 6.29 -11.95 3.87
N TRP A 6 5.58 -11.65 2.78
CA TRP A 6 6.17 -11.28 1.49
C TRP A 6 7.03 -10.01 1.56
N ASP A 7 6.67 -9.04 2.39
CA ASP A 7 7.42 -7.78 2.57
C ASP A 7 8.45 -7.83 3.72
N ASN A 8 8.58 -8.98 4.39
CA ASN A 8 9.50 -9.15 5.52
C ASN A 8 10.96 -9.06 5.04
N LYS A 9 11.80 -8.30 5.77
CA LYS A 9 13.21 -8.10 5.45
C LYS A 9 13.50 -7.40 4.11
N THR A 10 12.52 -6.71 3.52
CA THR A 10 12.71 -5.88 2.34
C THR A 10 12.99 -4.42 2.72
N TRP A 11 13.38 -3.59 1.74
CA TRP A 11 13.50 -2.13 2.00
C TRP A 11 12.17 -1.50 2.41
N LEU A 12 11.02 -2.04 1.97
CA LEU A 12 9.67 -1.54 2.27
C LEU A 12 9.33 -1.61 3.76
N SER A 13 9.99 -2.49 4.53
CA SER A 13 9.86 -2.63 5.98
C SER A 13 10.97 -1.91 6.76
N SER A 14 11.93 -1.27 6.09
CA SER A 14 13.02 -0.55 6.74
C SER A 14 12.55 0.73 7.43
N LYS A 15 13.16 1.06 8.58
CA LYS A 15 12.87 2.31 9.30
C LYS A 15 13.04 3.54 8.40
N LYS A 16 14.10 3.57 7.59
CA LYS A 16 14.40 4.69 6.66
C LYS A 16 13.29 4.88 5.65
N TYR A 17 12.82 3.80 5.01
CA TYR A 17 11.70 3.87 4.06
C TYR A 17 10.41 4.35 4.73
N ILE A 18 10.04 3.76 5.87
CA ILE A 18 8.83 4.13 6.63
C ILE A 18 8.88 5.61 7.02
N GLN A 19 10.01 6.12 7.49
CA GLN A 19 10.18 7.52 7.83
C GLN A 19 10.04 8.42 6.61
N SER A 20 10.71 8.09 5.49
CA SER A 20 10.62 8.83 4.22
C SER A 20 9.16 8.89 3.73
N PHE A 21 8.47 7.75 3.73
CA PHE A 21 7.08 7.65 3.32
C PHE A 21 6.16 8.49 4.24
N ASN A 22 6.32 8.40 5.55
CA ASN A 22 5.55 9.19 6.51
C ASN A 22 5.81 10.70 6.36
N ASN A 23 7.05 11.12 6.09
CA ASN A 23 7.36 12.51 5.81
C ASN A 23 6.65 12.98 4.53
N PHE A 24 6.62 12.14 3.50
CA PHE A 24 5.88 12.43 2.28
C PHE A 24 4.37 12.54 2.53
N LEU A 25 3.78 11.61 3.30
CA LEU A 25 2.35 11.66 3.69
C LEU A 25 2.01 12.99 4.38
N LEU A 26 2.81 13.41 5.34
CA LEU A 26 2.58 14.64 6.11
C LEU A 26 2.68 15.92 5.26
N LYS A 27 3.43 15.87 4.16
CA LYS A 27 3.44 16.96 3.16
C LYS A 27 2.13 17.02 2.35
N GLN A 28 1.42 15.89 2.18
CA GLN A 28 0.17 15.84 1.41
C GLN A 28 -1.05 16.20 2.25
N LYS A 29 -1.02 15.92 3.55
CA LYS A 29 -2.11 16.21 4.49
C LYS A 29 -1.55 16.59 5.84
N LYS A 30 -1.92 17.78 6.31
CA LYS A 30 -1.64 18.21 7.69
C LYS A 30 -2.48 17.36 8.64
N LEU A 31 -1.81 16.63 9.51
CA LEU A 31 -2.40 15.77 10.52
C LEU A 31 -1.91 16.21 11.91
N ASN A 32 -2.70 15.95 12.93
CA ASN A 32 -2.41 16.26 14.32
C ASN A 32 -2.77 15.09 15.25
N ARG A 33 -2.61 15.24 16.55
CA ARG A 33 -2.88 14.21 17.55
C ARG A 33 -4.32 13.69 17.59
N ASN A 34 -5.30 14.48 17.09
CA ASN A 34 -6.73 14.12 17.06
C ASN A 34 -7.15 13.45 15.74
N SER A 35 -6.24 13.34 14.77
CA SER A 35 -6.55 12.83 13.44
C SER A 35 -6.96 11.36 13.48
N GLN A 36 -8.03 11.02 12.76
CA GLN A 36 -8.50 9.66 12.52
C GLN A 36 -7.93 9.14 11.20
N ILE A 37 -7.25 8.00 11.24
CA ILE A 37 -6.55 7.45 10.08
C ILE A 37 -7.02 6.02 9.82
N LEU A 38 -7.33 5.72 8.56
CA LEU A 38 -7.60 4.37 8.05
C LEU A 38 -6.52 3.99 7.04
N ASP A 39 -5.98 2.78 7.13
CA ASP A 39 -5.07 2.17 6.14
C ASP A 39 -5.68 0.88 5.60
N ILE A 40 -6.01 0.88 4.31
CA ILE A 40 -6.64 -0.23 3.60
C ILE A 40 -5.56 -1.08 2.94
N GLY A 41 -5.49 -2.37 3.30
CA GLY A 41 -4.38 -3.26 2.93
C GLY A 41 -3.12 -2.91 3.71
N CYS A 42 -3.27 -2.69 5.02
CA CYS A 42 -2.19 -2.19 5.87
C CYS A 42 -1.04 -3.18 6.10
N GLY A 43 -1.20 -4.44 5.72
CA GLY A 43 -0.25 -5.50 6.06
C GLY A 43 -0.02 -5.56 7.58
N ARG A 44 1.24 -5.37 8.01
CA ARG A 44 1.59 -5.32 9.42
C ARG A 44 1.29 -3.97 10.11
N GLY A 45 0.82 -2.97 9.39
CA GLY A 45 0.49 -1.65 9.92
C GLY A 45 1.70 -0.81 10.37
N LYS A 46 2.92 -1.15 9.94
CA LYS A 46 4.16 -0.46 10.37
C LYS A 46 4.17 1.02 9.97
N ILE A 47 3.61 1.38 8.82
CA ILE A 47 3.55 2.77 8.33
C ILE A 47 2.69 3.62 9.27
N ILE A 48 1.42 3.24 9.44
CA ILE A 48 0.50 4.03 10.28
C ILE A 48 0.82 3.89 11.76
N GLY A 49 1.42 2.77 12.20
CA GLY A 49 1.93 2.61 13.56
C GLY A 49 3.10 3.57 13.86
N SER A 50 4.02 3.74 12.91
CA SER A 50 5.10 4.73 13.00
C SER A 50 4.54 6.16 12.97
N LEU A 51 3.54 6.42 12.12
CA LEU A 51 2.86 7.72 12.04
C LEU A 51 2.12 8.04 13.34
N SER A 52 1.46 7.05 13.96
CA SER A 52 0.80 7.18 15.27
C SER A 52 1.77 7.66 16.36
N SER A 53 2.95 7.05 16.44
CA SER A 53 3.98 7.51 17.41
C SER A 53 4.49 8.91 17.10
N LYS A 54 4.74 9.21 15.83
CA LYS A 54 5.26 10.51 15.39
C LYS A 54 4.30 11.65 15.73
N LEU A 55 3.00 11.44 15.54
CA LEU A 55 1.95 12.44 15.79
C LEU A 55 1.40 12.39 17.23
N LYS A 56 1.81 11.39 18.02
CA LYS A 56 1.25 11.11 19.35
C LYS A 56 -0.28 11.03 19.31
N LEU A 57 -0.80 10.22 18.34
CA LEU A 57 -2.24 10.10 18.15
C LEU A 57 -2.95 9.65 19.41
N ILE A 58 -4.04 10.34 19.79
CA ILE A 58 -4.90 9.97 20.92
C ILE A 58 -5.58 8.63 20.65
N ASN A 59 -6.15 8.48 19.43
CA ASN A 59 -6.78 7.24 19.02
C ASN A 59 -5.84 6.45 18.11
N LYS A 60 -5.69 5.15 18.36
CA LYS A 60 -4.94 4.28 17.49
C LYS A 60 -5.53 4.32 16.07
N PRO A 61 -4.71 4.49 15.02
CA PRO A 61 -5.20 4.41 13.63
C PRO A 61 -5.74 3.02 13.34
N ILE A 62 -6.73 2.94 12.46
CA ILE A 62 -7.32 1.67 12.04
C ILE A 62 -6.54 1.15 10.83
N GLY A 63 -6.08 -0.09 10.91
CA GLY A 63 -5.51 -0.83 9.77
C GLY A 63 -6.38 -2.04 9.44
N ILE A 64 -6.75 -2.19 8.17
CA ILE A 64 -7.50 -3.36 7.71
C ILE A 64 -6.69 -4.16 6.70
N ASP A 65 -6.76 -5.48 6.80
CA ASP A 65 -6.12 -6.41 5.86
C ASP A 65 -6.83 -7.77 5.89
N LEU A 66 -6.76 -8.51 4.78
CA LEU A 66 -7.26 -9.89 4.69
C LEU A 66 -6.37 -10.86 5.46
N VAL A 67 -5.08 -10.56 5.58
CA VAL A 67 -4.09 -11.41 6.22
C VAL A 67 -3.85 -10.97 7.66
N ASN A 68 -4.10 -11.88 8.60
CA ASN A 68 -3.81 -11.66 10.01
C ASN A 68 -2.34 -11.97 10.33
N HIS A 69 -1.45 -10.99 10.16
CA HIS A 69 -0.03 -11.14 10.47
C HIS A 69 0.21 -11.25 11.99
N LYS A 70 1.07 -12.21 12.41
CA LYS A 70 1.40 -12.40 13.84
C LYS A 70 2.18 -11.21 14.43
N ASP A 71 3.04 -10.57 13.62
CA ASP A 71 3.92 -9.46 13.99
C ASP A 71 3.34 -8.06 13.66
N LYS A 72 2.02 -7.93 13.79
CA LYS A 72 1.32 -6.65 13.63
C LYS A 72 1.86 -5.59 14.57
N ASP A 73 1.83 -4.37 14.13
CA ASP A 73 2.20 -3.22 14.95
C ASP A 73 1.18 -3.02 16.08
N LYS A 74 1.64 -2.99 17.33
CA LYS A 74 0.78 -2.84 18.52
C LYS A 74 0.16 -1.44 18.65
N ARG A 75 0.66 -0.47 17.88
CA ARG A 75 0.21 0.92 17.91
C ARG A 75 -1.02 1.18 17.02
N ILE A 76 -1.53 0.16 16.33
CA ILE A 76 -2.72 0.26 15.48
C ILE A 76 -3.89 -0.57 16.05
N ASN A 77 -5.09 -0.21 15.64
CA ASN A 77 -6.29 -1.04 15.81
C ASN A 77 -6.47 -1.86 14.51
N PHE A 78 -5.94 -3.10 14.52
CA PHE A 78 -6.00 -3.98 13.35
C PHE A 78 -7.33 -4.70 13.28
N LYS A 79 -7.93 -4.75 12.07
CA LYS A 79 -9.13 -5.56 11.77
C LYS A 79 -8.85 -6.46 10.57
N LYS A 80 -9.10 -7.78 10.73
CA LYS A 80 -9.05 -8.74 9.63
C LYS A 80 -10.36 -8.65 8.86
N THR A 81 -10.37 -7.92 7.74
CA THR A 81 -11.53 -7.74 6.88
C THR A 81 -11.10 -7.22 5.51
N ASP A 82 -11.93 -7.39 4.50
CA ASP A 82 -11.78 -6.69 3.24
C ASP A 82 -12.33 -5.24 3.32
N ALA A 83 -11.95 -4.45 2.32
CA ALA A 83 -12.29 -3.03 2.32
C ALA A 83 -13.79 -2.76 2.19
N LEU A 84 -14.51 -3.52 1.38
CA LEU A 84 -15.95 -3.29 1.14
C LEU A 84 -16.77 -3.69 2.36
N SER A 85 -16.47 -4.85 2.95
CA SER A 85 -17.10 -5.32 4.19
C SER A 85 -16.84 -4.38 5.37
N PHE A 86 -15.62 -3.82 5.47
CA PHE A 86 -15.32 -2.82 6.48
C PHE A 86 -16.29 -1.63 6.41
N PHE A 87 -16.54 -1.08 5.23
CA PHE A 87 -17.43 0.08 5.06
C PHE A 87 -18.92 -0.25 5.19
N LEU A 88 -19.33 -1.51 5.24
CA LEU A 88 -20.73 -1.87 5.54
C LEU A 88 -21.08 -1.59 7.01
N THR A 89 -20.13 -1.79 7.92
CA THR A 89 -20.35 -1.66 9.37
C THR A 89 -19.69 -0.43 9.98
N ASN A 90 -18.77 0.21 9.25
CA ASN A 90 -18.05 1.38 9.77
C ASN A 90 -18.90 2.64 9.75
N LYS A 91 -19.00 3.26 10.94
CA LYS A 91 -19.67 4.58 11.12
C LYS A 91 -18.67 5.72 11.38
N LYS A 92 -17.36 5.43 11.39
CA LYS A 92 -16.33 6.44 11.67
C LYS A 92 -15.98 7.20 10.39
N GLU A 93 -15.65 8.47 10.58
CA GLU A 93 -15.09 9.34 9.56
C GLU A 93 -13.58 9.55 9.77
N PHE A 94 -12.87 9.82 8.69
CA PHE A 94 -11.41 9.84 8.67
C PHE A 94 -10.85 11.16 8.11
N ASP A 95 -9.78 11.63 8.71
CA ASP A 95 -8.96 12.73 8.19
C ASP A 95 -8.04 12.25 7.05
N LEU A 96 -7.65 10.97 7.11
CA LEU A 96 -6.83 10.33 6.11
C LEU A 96 -7.27 8.88 5.88
N ILE A 97 -7.55 8.54 4.63
CA ILE A 97 -7.68 7.15 4.19
C ILE A 97 -6.49 6.86 3.26
N LEU A 98 -5.67 5.90 3.66
CA LEU A 98 -4.50 5.44 2.92
C LEU A 98 -4.83 4.12 2.21
N VAL A 99 -4.45 4.01 0.93
CA VAL A 99 -4.46 2.75 0.16
C VAL A 99 -3.08 2.61 -0.49
N LYS A 100 -2.22 1.77 0.06
CA LYS A 100 -0.86 1.64 -0.43
C LYS A 100 -0.59 0.24 -0.97
N GLN A 101 -0.25 0.15 -2.27
CA GLN A 101 0.07 -1.12 -2.94
C GLN A 101 -1.03 -2.19 -2.79
N THR A 102 -2.31 -1.76 -2.80
CA THR A 102 -3.47 -2.63 -2.56
C THR A 102 -4.52 -2.48 -3.67
N ILE A 103 -4.67 -1.28 -4.23
CA ILE A 103 -5.74 -0.97 -5.20
C ILE A 103 -5.73 -1.91 -6.43
N HIS A 104 -4.54 -2.37 -6.83
CA HIS A 104 -4.37 -3.28 -7.96
C HIS A 104 -4.87 -4.71 -7.70
N LEU A 105 -5.19 -5.06 -6.47
CA LEU A 105 -5.75 -6.37 -6.11
C LEU A 105 -7.27 -6.43 -6.30
N LEU A 106 -7.92 -5.28 -6.52
CA LEU A 106 -9.37 -5.16 -6.65
C LEU A 106 -9.82 -5.16 -8.12
N LYS A 107 -11.05 -5.61 -8.39
CA LYS A 107 -11.70 -5.44 -9.69
C LYS A 107 -12.11 -3.98 -9.90
N ILE A 108 -12.24 -3.53 -11.15
CA ILE A 108 -12.63 -2.13 -11.46
C ILE A 108 -13.98 -1.77 -10.85
N SER A 109 -14.96 -2.69 -10.86
CA SER A 109 -16.27 -2.50 -10.21
C SER A 109 -16.16 -2.28 -8.71
N GLU A 110 -15.29 -3.06 -8.04
CA GLU A 110 -15.02 -2.94 -6.61
C GLU A 110 -14.31 -1.61 -6.30
N ILE A 111 -13.38 -1.18 -7.15
CA ILE A 111 -12.69 0.11 -7.01
C ILE A 111 -13.69 1.26 -7.04
N LYS A 112 -14.66 1.25 -7.96
CA LYS A 112 -15.72 2.27 -8.03
C LYS A 112 -16.49 2.37 -6.71
N THR A 113 -16.97 1.23 -6.23
CA THR A 113 -17.72 1.14 -4.97
C THR A 113 -16.88 1.60 -3.80
N LEU A 114 -15.62 1.16 -3.73
CA LEU A 114 -14.68 1.55 -2.67
C LEU A 114 -14.43 3.06 -2.66
N LEU A 115 -14.18 3.68 -3.81
CA LEU A 115 -13.97 5.13 -3.92
C LEU A 115 -15.17 5.92 -3.41
N ILE A 116 -16.39 5.49 -3.74
CA ILE A 116 -17.63 6.13 -3.25
C ILE A 116 -17.71 6.02 -1.72
N LYS A 117 -17.48 4.81 -1.18
CA LYS A 117 -17.53 4.57 0.28
C LYS A 117 -16.45 5.35 1.03
N MET A 118 -15.22 5.38 0.51
CA MET A 118 -14.13 6.17 1.08
C MET A 118 -14.48 7.66 1.11
N LYS A 119 -15.01 8.22 0.00
CA LYS A 119 -15.42 9.64 -0.04
C LYS A 119 -16.48 9.96 1.01
N LYS A 120 -17.49 9.09 1.17
CA LYS A 120 -18.55 9.26 2.19
C LYS A 120 -18.04 9.15 3.63
N SER A 121 -16.88 8.52 3.84
CA SER A 121 -16.28 8.33 5.16
C SER A 121 -15.16 9.34 5.45
N LEU A 122 -15.03 10.40 4.66
CA LEU A 122 -14.10 11.47 4.95
C LEU A 122 -14.75 12.53 5.86
N ARG A 123 -13.98 13.01 6.83
CA ARG A 123 -14.27 14.26 7.53
C ARG A 123 -14.17 15.45 6.58
N PRO A 124 -14.71 16.61 6.92
CA PRO A 124 -14.39 17.86 6.22
C PRO A 124 -12.87 17.99 6.07
N GLU A 125 -12.40 18.38 4.89
CA GLU A 125 -10.97 18.45 4.54
C GLU A 125 -10.20 17.11 4.60
N GLY A 126 -10.86 15.98 4.84
CA GLY A 126 -10.25 14.66 4.79
C GLY A 126 -9.69 14.32 3.41
N LYS A 127 -8.67 13.47 3.34
CA LYS A 127 -8.03 13.08 2.08
C LYS A 127 -7.94 11.57 1.92
N ILE A 128 -8.12 11.12 0.69
CA ILE A 128 -7.78 9.77 0.25
C ILE A 128 -6.44 9.83 -0.46
N LEU A 129 -5.47 9.02 -0.03
CA LEU A 129 -4.18 8.90 -0.67
C LEU A 129 -3.99 7.47 -1.19
N ILE A 130 -3.90 7.32 -2.51
CA ILE A 130 -3.70 6.02 -3.17
C ILE A 130 -2.28 5.98 -3.73
N PHE A 131 -1.50 4.99 -3.29
CA PHE A 131 -0.13 4.78 -3.74
C PHE A 131 0.00 3.48 -4.51
N THR A 132 0.55 3.57 -5.71
CA THR A 132 0.93 2.43 -6.55
C THR A 132 2.31 2.69 -7.16
N LEU A 133 2.91 1.67 -7.77
CA LEU A 133 4.12 1.87 -8.56
C LEU A 133 3.82 2.82 -9.72
N ASN A 134 4.84 3.60 -10.12
CA ASN A 134 4.70 4.39 -11.33
C ASN A 134 4.70 3.45 -12.56
N PRO A 135 3.58 3.34 -13.28
CA PRO A 135 3.50 2.40 -14.40
C PRO A 135 4.19 2.90 -15.68
N TYR A 136 4.68 4.13 -15.68
CA TYR A 136 5.36 4.76 -16.81
C TYR A 136 6.88 4.80 -16.63
N LYS A 137 7.34 4.78 -15.37
CA LYS A 137 8.77 4.77 -15.04
C LYS A 137 9.00 3.79 -13.89
N ASN A 138 9.61 2.64 -14.20
CA ASN A 138 9.93 1.61 -13.22
C ASN A 138 11.37 1.16 -13.42
N GLU A 139 12.16 1.19 -12.35
CA GLU A 139 13.58 0.90 -12.34
C GLU A 139 13.90 -0.37 -11.52
N ILE A 140 12.89 -1.22 -11.25
CA ILE A 140 13.13 -2.50 -10.55
C ILE A 140 13.93 -3.41 -11.47
N PRO A 141 15.13 -3.87 -11.08
CA PRO A 141 15.89 -4.83 -11.86
C PRO A 141 15.11 -6.14 -12.02
N CYS A 142 14.99 -6.64 -13.23
CA CYS A 142 14.18 -7.81 -13.55
C CYS A 142 14.91 -8.75 -14.50
N PHE A 143 14.85 -10.05 -14.23
CA PHE A 143 15.11 -11.06 -15.24
C PHE A 143 13.93 -11.15 -16.23
N THR A 144 14.12 -11.83 -17.36
CA THR A 144 13.17 -11.79 -18.50
C THR A 144 11.74 -12.11 -18.11
N LEU A 145 11.52 -13.23 -17.41
CA LEU A 145 10.18 -13.66 -17.01
C LEU A 145 9.55 -12.72 -15.97
N MET A 146 10.32 -12.27 -14.98
CA MET A 146 9.87 -11.26 -14.02
C MET A 146 9.49 -9.96 -14.70
N ARG A 147 10.22 -9.54 -15.74
CA ARG A 147 9.92 -8.33 -16.53
C ARG A 147 8.58 -8.47 -17.25
N SER A 148 8.30 -9.63 -17.83
CA SER A 148 7.01 -9.91 -18.48
C SER A 148 5.85 -9.75 -17.50
N GLU A 149 5.94 -10.36 -16.33
CA GLU A 149 4.90 -10.25 -15.29
C GLU A 149 4.76 -8.82 -14.75
N LEU A 150 5.89 -8.12 -14.57
CA LEU A 150 5.88 -6.71 -14.19
C LEU A 150 5.15 -5.85 -15.21
N LEU A 151 5.39 -6.04 -16.51
CA LEU A 151 4.71 -5.29 -17.57
C LEU A 151 3.20 -5.53 -17.58
N LYS A 152 2.74 -6.78 -17.37
CA LYS A 152 1.31 -7.10 -17.22
C LYS A 152 0.70 -6.32 -16.05
N SER A 153 1.37 -6.35 -14.89
CA SER A 153 0.94 -5.62 -13.69
C SER A 153 0.90 -4.11 -13.93
N LEU A 154 1.94 -3.52 -14.51
CA LEU A 154 1.99 -2.09 -14.80
C LEU A 154 0.91 -1.65 -15.81
N ASN A 155 0.60 -2.49 -16.80
CA ASN A 155 -0.51 -2.22 -17.75
C ASN A 155 -1.87 -2.24 -17.06
N ARG A 156 -2.06 -3.15 -16.08
CA ARG A 156 -3.25 -3.14 -15.22
C ARG A 156 -3.32 -1.85 -14.39
N ASP A 157 -2.21 -1.44 -13.78
CA ASP A 157 -2.14 -0.21 -12.99
C ASP A 157 -2.45 1.02 -13.85
N LYS A 158 -1.98 1.08 -15.12
CA LYS A 158 -2.37 2.15 -16.07
C LYS A 158 -3.89 2.22 -16.24
N LYS A 159 -4.57 1.06 -16.42
CA LYS A 159 -6.04 1.02 -16.56
C LYS A 159 -6.73 1.52 -15.30
N ILE A 160 -6.28 1.09 -14.12
CA ILE A 160 -6.81 1.53 -12.82
C ILE A 160 -6.62 3.03 -12.64
N LEU A 161 -5.43 3.56 -12.89
CA LEU A 161 -5.15 4.99 -12.76
C LEU A 161 -5.98 5.84 -13.72
N ARG A 162 -6.18 5.37 -14.97
CA ARG A 162 -7.10 6.02 -15.92
C ARG A 162 -8.54 6.03 -15.42
N PHE A 163 -8.99 4.92 -14.84
CA PHE A 163 -10.33 4.82 -14.24
C PHE A 163 -10.49 5.81 -13.08
N ILE A 164 -9.56 5.81 -12.12
CA ILE A 164 -9.56 6.74 -10.98
C ILE A 164 -9.55 8.19 -11.49
N SER A 165 -8.77 8.45 -12.54
CA SER A 165 -8.67 9.77 -13.18
C SER A 165 -9.98 10.30 -13.75
N LYS A 166 -10.75 9.42 -14.37
CA LYS A 166 -12.09 9.76 -14.87
C LYS A 166 -13.10 9.92 -13.75
N PHE A 167 -12.96 9.12 -12.68
CA PHE A 167 -13.87 9.16 -11.53
C PHE A 167 -13.70 10.42 -10.67
N ASP A 168 -12.46 10.91 -10.55
CA ASP A 168 -12.15 12.12 -9.77
C ASP A 168 -11.26 13.07 -10.57
N GLN A 169 -11.87 14.06 -11.20
CA GLN A 169 -11.18 15.06 -12.02
C GLN A 169 -10.34 16.04 -11.19
N LYS A 170 -10.68 16.23 -9.90
CA LYS A 170 -9.96 17.13 -8.96
C LYS A 170 -8.73 16.48 -8.32
N ARG A 171 -8.39 15.24 -8.70
CA ARG A 171 -7.22 14.54 -8.15
C ARG A 171 -5.92 15.27 -8.43
N ILE A 172 -4.98 15.13 -7.51
CA ILE A 172 -3.61 15.62 -7.66
C ILE A 172 -2.66 14.42 -7.71
N ILE A 173 -1.78 14.38 -8.70
CA ILE A 173 -0.76 13.35 -8.83
C ILE A 173 0.55 13.87 -8.26
N LYS A 174 1.16 13.08 -7.37
CA LYS A 174 2.47 13.36 -6.78
C LYS A 174 3.34 12.11 -6.88
N TYR A 175 4.65 12.30 -6.95
CA TYR A 175 5.62 11.23 -7.03
C TYR A 175 6.46 11.17 -5.77
N LEU A 176 6.67 9.96 -5.27
CA LEU A 176 7.64 9.65 -4.22
C LEU A 176 8.74 8.80 -4.82
N SER A 177 9.94 9.33 -4.87
CA SER A 177 11.15 8.58 -5.22
C SER A 177 11.86 8.16 -3.95
N TYR A 178 12.30 6.90 -3.90
CA TYR A 178 13.10 6.37 -2.80
C TYR A 178 14.25 5.55 -3.37
N LYS A 179 15.47 6.04 -3.17
CA LYS A 179 16.70 5.36 -3.62
C LYS A 179 16.91 4.14 -2.75
N VAL A 180 17.08 2.97 -3.40
CA VAL A 180 17.37 1.69 -2.76
C VAL A 180 18.79 1.28 -3.07
N GLU A 181 19.59 1.11 -2.02
CA GLU A 181 20.97 0.62 -2.13
C GLU A 181 21.06 -0.71 -1.38
N ILE A 182 21.18 -1.80 -2.12
CA ILE A 182 21.31 -3.15 -1.59
C ILE A 182 22.31 -3.95 -2.40
N SER A 183 22.99 -4.91 -1.79
CA SER A 183 23.88 -5.82 -2.51
C SER A 183 23.12 -6.75 -3.46
N LYS A 184 23.78 -7.21 -4.53
CA LYS A 184 23.23 -8.22 -5.45
C LYS A 184 22.72 -9.46 -4.68
N LYS A 185 23.52 -9.98 -3.75
CA LYS A 185 23.16 -11.14 -2.91
C LYS A 185 21.84 -10.91 -2.16
N LYS A 186 21.66 -9.72 -1.54
CA LYS A 186 20.44 -9.38 -0.82
C LYS A 186 19.24 -9.25 -1.77
N TYR A 187 19.45 -8.70 -2.97
CA TYR A 187 18.38 -8.59 -3.96
C TYR A 187 17.92 -9.96 -4.46
N VAL A 188 18.86 -10.87 -4.78
CA VAL A 188 18.54 -12.24 -5.17
C VAL A 188 17.80 -12.99 -4.06
N ASP A 189 18.21 -12.86 -2.78
CA ASP A 189 17.47 -13.44 -1.64
C ASP A 189 16.03 -12.91 -1.56
N MET A 190 15.81 -11.61 -1.81
CA MET A 190 14.47 -11.04 -1.83
C MET A 190 13.61 -11.58 -2.98
N ILE A 191 14.17 -11.72 -4.18
CA ILE A 191 13.49 -12.35 -5.34
C ILE A 191 13.10 -13.79 -4.99
N SER A 192 14.02 -14.58 -4.45
CA SER A 192 13.77 -15.97 -4.05
C SER A 192 12.66 -16.10 -3.01
N ARG A 193 12.47 -15.08 -2.18
CA ARG A 193 11.37 -14.99 -1.19
C ARG A 193 10.12 -14.33 -1.74
N LYS A 194 10.09 -14.03 -3.04
CA LYS A 194 8.93 -13.44 -3.72
C LYS A 194 8.48 -12.13 -3.07
N PHE A 195 9.41 -11.17 -2.89
CA PHE A 195 9.19 -9.90 -2.19
C PHE A 195 8.16 -8.96 -2.84
N ILE A 196 7.75 -9.23 -4.05
CA ILE A 196 6.77 -8.46 -4.82
C ILE A 196 5.74 -9.41 -5.44
N SER A 197 4.48 -8.98 -5.51
CA SER A 197 3.33 -9.83 -5.89
C SER A 197 3.47 -10.50 -7.27
N ILE A 198 4.14 -9.87 -8.22
CA ILE A 198 4.38 -10.44 -9.55
C ILE A 198 5.21 -11.74 -9.55
N LEU A 199 5.93 -12.00 -8.46
CA LEU A 199 6.73 -13.23 -8.30
C LEU A 199 5.91 -14.38 -7.70
N LEU A 200 4.68 -14.14 -7.23
CA LEU A 200 3.86 -15.15 -6.58
C LEU A 200 3.44 -16.26 -7.54
N ASP A 201 3.22 -15.92 -8.81
CA ASP A 201 2.79 -16.85 -9.85
C ASP A 201 3.94 -17.62 -10.49
N LEU A 202 5.19 -17.23 -10.22
CA LEU A 202 6.38 -17.95 -10.67
C LEU A 202 6.73 -19.11 -9.73
N ASN A 203 7.12 -20.25 -10.29
CA ASN A 203 7.65 -21.35 -9.49
C ASN A 203 9.10 -21.13 -9.06
N LYS A 204 9.65 -22.02 -8.22
CA LYS A 204 11.02 -21.85 -7.69
C LYS A 204 12.08 -21.98 -8.78
N GLU A 205 11.90 -22.90 -9.71
CA GLU A 205 12.80 -23.10 -10.84
C GLU A 205 12.88 -21.89 -11.74
N GLN A 206 11.73 -21.33 -12.13
CA GLN A 206 11.63 -20.08 -12.91
C GLN A 206 12.32 -18.86 -12.25
N ILE A 207 12.42 -18.87 -10.93
CA ILE A 207 13.09 -17.81 -10.18
C ILE A 207 14.59 -18.03 -10.11
N VAL A 208 15.05 -19.28 -10.04
CA VAL A 208 16.46 -19.64 -9.89
C VAL A 208 17.21 -19.55 -11.23
N THR A 209 16.54 -19.92 -12.33
CA THR A 209 17.14 -19.93 -13.69
C THR A 209 17.10 -18.57 -14.37
N GLY A 210 16.37 -17.59 -13.86
CA GLY A 210 16.27 -16.22 -14.38
C GLY A 210 17.22 -15.26 -13.69
#